data_2d181b21023add42d1daf95da8efc079
#
_entry.id   2d181b21023add42d1daf95da8efc079
#
_cell.length_a   1.000
_cell.length_b   1.000
_cell.length_c   1.000
_cell.angle_alpha   90.00
_cell.angle_beta   90.00
_cell.angle_gamma   90.00
#
_symmetry.space_group_name_H-M   'P 1'
#
loop_
_entity.id
_entity.type
_entity.pdbx_description
1 polymer ?
#
loop_
_entity_poly.entity_id
_entity_poly.type
_entity_poly.pdbx_seq_one_letter_code
_entity_poly.pdbx_strand_id
1 'polypeptide(L)'
;MLVENSEPEASTPTQPEAAPPSSPRPSAPARPDKVCGWEPFSLVVDELWPLLKRHYHELGAYEAAPLDPDWDRYFEYERCGILRIWTMRSEGVLIGYVVCQVVHGLHSRNTKYCFGDLFWLAPEWRDGLSGMRMLRGVLKALKDMGVHIVRWETNDTFEPDATGRSRVAALLSRLGFKPIGTVLQKVLTHE
;
A
#
# COMPACT_ATOMS: atom_id res chain seq x y z
N MET A 1 88.62 -15.30 21.57
CA MET A 1 87.31 -15.13 22.17
C MET A 1 86.31 -15.18 21.05
N LEU A 2 85.81 -16.39 20.77
CA LEU A 2 84.88 -16.68 19.66
C LEU A 2 83.43 -16.50 20.17
N VAL A 3 82.67 -15.69 19.51
CA VAL A 3 81.24 -15.51 19.76
C VAL A 3 80.51 -16.34 18.72
N GLU A 4 79.85 -17.35 19.20
CA GLU A 4 78.99 -18.27 18.44
C GLU A 4 77.65 -17.59 18.09
N ASN A 5 77.42 -17.48 16.77
CA ASN A 5 76.11 -17.00 16.24
C ASN A 5 75.17 -18.20 16.15
N SER A 6 74.13 -18.21 16.95
CA SER A 6 73.02 -19.14 16.83
C SER A 6 71.96 -18.52 15.92
N GLU A 7 71.70 -19.16 14.79
CA GLU A 7 70.58 -18.85 13.89
C GLU A 7 69.24 -19.28 14.53
N PRO A 8 68.16 -18.49 14.38
CA PRO A 8 66.84 -18.94 14.81
C PRO A 8 66.19 -19.81 13.74
N GLU A 9 65.67 -20.94 14.18
CA GLU A 9 64.88 -21.91 13.41
C GLU A 9 63.61 -21.26 12.81
N ALA A 10 63.41 -21.51 11.48
CA ALA A 10 62.25 -21.06 10.74
C ALA A 10 60.98 -21.85 11.15
N SER A 11 60.03 -21.15 11.75
CA SER A 11 58.72 -21.68 12.06
C SER A 11 57.88 -21.89 10.79
N THR A 12 57.48 -23.10 10.54
CA THR A 12 56.57 -23.51 9.43
C THR A 12 55.17 -22.86 9.62
N PRO A 13 54.60 -22.18 8.61
CA PRO A 13 53.27 -21.65 8.73
C PRO A 13 52.22 -22.77 8.71
N THR A 14 51.43 -22.85 9.77
CA THR A 14 50.28 -23.73 9.88
C THR A 14 49.21 -23.24 8.91
N GLN A 15 48.79 -24.07 7.95
CA GLN A 15 47.63 -23.79 7.08
C GLN A 15 46.37 -23.66 7.89
N PRO A 16 45.50 -22.65 7.60
CA PRO A 16 44.20 -22.59 8.26
C PRO A 16 43.30 -23.74 7.78
N GLU A 17 42.81 -24.47 8.77
CA GLU A 17 41.83 -25.56 8.58
C GLU A 17 40.57 -25.04 7.89
N ALA A 18 40.19 -25.66 6.76
CA ALA A 18 39.02 -25.30 5.98
C ALA A 18 37.74 -25.49 6.82
N ALA A 19 36.98 -24.41 6.97
CA ALA A 19 35.68 -24.43 7.65
C ALA A 19 34.72 -25.45 7.00
N PRO A 20 33.93 -26.18 7.77
CA PRO A 20 32.99 -27.17 7.22
C PRO A 20 31.92 -26.48 6.34
N PRO A 21 31.46 -27.16 5.27
CA PRO A 21 30.46 -26.59 4.39
C PRO A 21 29.17 -26.26 5.16
N SER A 22 28.76 -25.02 5.08
CA SER A 22 27.52 -24.52 5.73
C SER A 22 26.33 -25.31 5.18
N SER A 23 25.59 -25.97 6.06
CA SER A 23 24.34 -26.64 5.73
C SER A 23 23.39 -25.69 4.99
N PRO A 24 22.67 -26.14 3.94
CA PRO A 24 21.73 -25.31 3.22
C PRO A 24 20.66 -24.76 4.19
N ARG A 25 20.57 -23.46 4.26
CA ARG A 25 19.57 -22.77 5.09
C ARG A 25 18.19 -23.19 4.58
N PRO A 26 17.26 -23.66 5.45
CA PRO A 26 15.92 -24.03 5.01
C PRO A 26 15.30 -22.85 4.25
N SER A 27 14.82 -23.11 3.03
CA SER A 27 14.12 -22.12 2.22
C SER A 27 12.89 -21.65 2.99
N ALA A 28 12.76 -20.34 3.15
CA ALA A 28 11.56 -19.76 3.75
C ALA A 28 10.31 -20.24 2.98
N PRO A 29 9.19 -20.55 3.66
CA PRO A 29 7.98 -20.99 2.99
C PRO A 29 7.61 -19.97 1.91
N ALA A 30 7.25 -20.48 0.72
CA ALA A 30 6.82 -19.64 -0.39
C ALA A 30 5.65 -18.76 0.08
N ARG A 31 5.78 -17.44 -0.11
CA ARG A 31 4.69 -16.53 0.23
C ARG A 31 3.53 -16.80 -0.71
N PRO A 32 2.30 -16.90 -0.19
CA PRO A 32 1.13 -17.18 -1.03
C PRO A 32 0.98 -16.13 -2.13
N ASP A 33 0.55 -16.59 -3.31
CA ASP A 33 0.35 -15.71 -4.46
C ASP A 33 -0.71 -14.66 -4.16
N LYS A 34 -0.36 -13.40 -4.46
CA LYS A 34 -1.27 -12.26 -4.32
C LYS A 34 -1.77 -11.84 -5.69
N VAL A 35 -3.07 -11.87 -5.88
CA VAL A 35 -3.75 -11.43 -7.10
C VAL A 35 -4.39 -10.07 -6.86
N CYS A 36 -4.26 -9.17 -7.84
CA CYS A 36 -4.87 -7.84 -7.78
C CYS A 36 -5.67 -7.58 -9.06
N GLY A 37 -6.83 -6.94 -8.91
CA GLY A 37 -7.68 -6.60 -10.06
C GLY A 37 -8.87 -5.73 -9.70
N TRP A 38 -9.55 -5.21 -10.74
CA TRP A 38 -10.86 -4.60 -10.57
C TRP A 38 -11.89 -5.70 -10.30
N GLU A 39 -12.68 -5.50 -9.28
CA GLU A 39 -13.84 -6.33 -9.00
C GLU A 39 -15.09 -5.44 -8.88
N PRO A 40 -16.25 -5.88 -9.37
CA PRO A 40 -17.51 -5.18 -9.13
C PRO A 40 -17.79 -5.06 -7.64
N PHE A 41 -18.26 -3.87 -7.21
CA PHE A 41 -18.65 -3.65 -5.82
C PHE A 41 -19.71 -4.65 -5.38
N SER A 42 -20.70 -4.90 -6.24
CA SER A 42 -21.78 -5.86 -6.04
C SER A 42 -21.33 -7.29 -5.73
N LEU A 43 -20.11 -7.67 -6.13
CA LEU A 43 -19.56 -9.00 -5.88
C LEU A 43 -18.68 -9.07 -4.63
N VAL A 44 -18.22 -7.92 -4.13
CA VAL A 44 -17.23 -7.87 -3.03
C VAL A 44 -17.76 -7.22 -1.76
N VAL A 45 -18.96 -6.65 -1.77
CA VAL A 45 -19.50 -5.85 -0.66
C VAL A 45 -19.52 -6.61 0.66
N ASP A 46 -19.90 -7.90 0.65
CA ASP A 46 -19.99 -8.72 1.85
C ASP A 46 -18.60 -8.99 2.47
N GLU A 47 -17.59 -9.19 1.62
CA GLU A 47 -16.21 -9.35 2.07
C GLU A 47 -15.54 -8.01 2.42
N LEU A 48 -15.94 -6.93 1.74
CA LEU A 48 -15.42 -5.59 1.96
C LEU A 48 -15.87 -5.01 3.30
N TRP A 49 -17.11 -5.25 3.71
CA TRP A 49 -17.70 -4.68 4.91
C TRP A 49 -16.88 -4.93 6.21
N PRO A 50 -16.49 -6.17 6.54
CA PRO A 50 -15.64 -6.41 7.71
C PRO A 50 -14.28 -5.73 7.61
N LEU A 51 -13.68 -5.62 6.41
CA LEU A 51 -12.42 -4.93 6.22
C LEU A 51 -12.57 -3.42 6.36
N LEU A 52 -13.66 -2.84 5.86
CA LEU A 52 -13.97 -1.43 6.01
C LEU A 52 -14.13 -1.04 7.48
N LYS A 53 -14.77 -1.88 8.30
CA LYS A 53 -14.85 -1.68 9.75
C LYS A 53 -13.47 -1.70 10.41
N ARG A 54 -12.60 -2.62 10.03
CA ARG A 54 -11.21 -2.67 10.53
C ARG A 54 -10.44 -1.42 10.14
N HIS A 55 -10.55 -1.00 8.89
CA HIS A 55 -9.93 0.22 8.38
C HIS A 55 -10.38 1.45 9.15
N TYR A 56 -11.69 1.60 9.33
CA TYR A 56 -12.26 2.73 10.03
C TYR A 56 -11.82 2.77 11.51
N HIS A 57 -11.72 1.61 12.15
CA HIS A 57 -11.20 1.51 13.51
C HIS A 57 -9.73 1.94 13.60
N GLU A 58 -8.90 1.59 12.61
CA GLU A 58 -7.51 2.04 12.55
C GLU A 58 -7.38 3.56 12.38
N LEU A 59 -8.28 4.18 11.62
CA LEU A 59 -8.26 5.63 11.42
C LEU A 59 -8.59 6.45 12.68
N GLY A 60 -9.02 5.80 13.76
CA GLY A 60 -9.58 6.48 14.91
C GLY A 60 -10.97 7.03 14.58
N ALA A 61 -11.92 6.84 15.48
CA ALA A 61 -13.29 7.26 15.23
C ALA A 61 -13.33 8.73 14.81
N TYR A 62 -13.83 9.01 13.62
CA TYR A 62 -14.29 10.35 13.29
C TYR A 62 -15.54 10.61 14.13
N GLU A 63 -15.39 11.24 15.29
CA GLU A 63 -16.52 11.56 16.17
C GLU A 63 -17.62 12.33 15.43
N ALA A 64 -17.22 13.12 14.41
CA ALA A 64 -18.12 13.92 13.60
C ALA A 64 -18.85 13.14 12.49
N ALA A 65 -18.39 11.96 12.12
CA ALA A 65 -18.96 11.16 11.03
C ALA A 65 -18.80 9.66 11.32
N PRO A 66 -19.75 9.02 12.02
CA PRO A 66 -19.73 7.59 12.28
C PRO A 66 -19.76 6.80 10.95
N LEU A 67 -19.19 5.59 10.97
CA LEU A 67 -19.20 4.71 9.80
C LEU A 67 -20.63 4.21 9.52
N ASP A 68 -21.28 4.81 8.55
CA ASP A 68 -22.63 4.46 8.08
C ASP A 68 -22.67 4.58 6.54
N PRO A 69 -22.16 3.56 5.81
CA PRO A 69 -22.07 3.64 4.36
C PRO A 69 -23.43 3.62 3.70
N ASP A 70 -23.66 4.55 2.80
CA ASP A 70 -24.81 4.58 1.90
C ASP A 70 -24.62 3.55 0.77
N TRP A 71 -24.96 2.29 1.03
CA TRP A 71 -24.78 1.19 0.08
C TRP A 71 -25.57 1.39 -1.22
N ASP A 72 -26.75 2.00 -1.18
CA ASP A 72 -27.55 2.28 -2.38
C ASP A 72 -26.80 3.22 -3.32
N ARG A 73 -26.11 4.21 -2.76
CA ARG A 73 -25.24 5.12 -3.52
C ARG A 73 -24.02 4.42 -4.09
N TYR A 74 -23.43 3.46 -3.36
CA TYR A 74 -22.32 2.66 -3.89
C TYR A 74 -22.77 1.86 -5.11
N PHE A 75 -23.92 1.19 -5.07
CA PHE A 75 -24.49 0.46 -6.21
C PHE A 75 -24.85 1.40 -7.36
N GLU A 76 -25.39 2.58 -7.08
CA GLU A 76 -25.66 3.58 -8.11
C GLU A 76 -24.38 4.03 -8.82
N TYR A 77 -23.34 4.36 -8.06
CA TYR A 77 -22.06 4.80 -8.61
C TYR A 77 -21.34 3.69 -9.39
N GLU A 78 -21.46 2.44 -8.96
CA GLU A 78 -21.00 1.30 -9.73
C GLU A 78 -21.72 1.22 -11.08
N ARG A 79 -23.05 1.26 -11.07
CA ARG A 79 -23.89 1.19 -12.27
C ARG A 79 -23.62 2.35 -13.25
N CYS A 80 -23.35 3.54 -12.73
CA CYS A 80 -22.96 4.70 -13.51
C CYS A 80 -21.49 4.65 -13.99
N GLY A 81 -20.73 3.65 -13.56
CA GLY A 81 -19.32 3.52 -13.92
C GLY A 81 -18.41 4.52 -13.23
N ILE A 82 -18.89 5.19 -12.19
CA ILE A 82 -18.13 6.15 -11.37
C ILE A 82 -17.26 5.42 -10.35
N LEU A 83 -17.88 4.50 -9.56
CA LEU A 83 -17.18 3.74 -8.54
C LEU A 83 -16.29 2.67 -9.16
N ARG A 84 -15.09 2.54 -8.62
CA ARG A 84 -14.12 1.49 -8.96
C ARG A 84 -13.52 0.91 -7.71
N ILE A 85 -13.59 -0.41 -7.58
CA ILE A 85 -12.97 -1.15 -6.47
C ILE A 85 -11.83 -2.00 -7.03
N TRP A 86 -10.63 -1.73 -6.58
CA TRP A 86 -9.47 -2.56 -6.85
C TRP A 86 -9.17 -3.40 -5.62
N THR A 87 -9.08 -4.69 -5.80
CA THR A 87 -8.86 -5.64 -4.71
C THR A 87 -7.46 -6.22 -4.75
N MET A 88 -7.01 -6.69 -3.60
CA MET A 88 -5.89 -7.62 -3.47
C MET A 88 -6.38 -8.85 -2.72
N ARG A 89 -6.19 -10.03 -3.34
CA ARG A 89 -6.53 -11.32 -2.74
C ARG A 89 -5.27 -12.16 -2.52
N SER A 90 -5.30 -12.98 -1.49
CA SER A 90 -4.33 -14.05 -1.26
C SER A 90 -5.10 -15.34 -1.06
N GLU A 91 -4.82 -16.36 -1.89
CA GLU A 91 -5.55 -17.63 -1.86
C GLU A 91 -7.08 -17.46 -1.89
N GLY A 92 -7.55 -16.49 -2.70
CA GLY A 92 -8.97 -16.15 -2.82
C GLY A 92 -9.52 -15.21 -1.74
N VAL A 93 -8.84 -15.06 -0.59
CA VAL A 93 -9.29 -14.19 0.52
C VAL A 93 -8.97 -12.73 0.21
N LEU A 94 -9.94 -11.84 0.38
CA LEU A 94 -9.75 -10.40 0.25
C LEU A 94 -8.89 -9.87 1.41
N ILE A 95 -7.72 -9.33 1.08
CA ILE A 95 -6.73 -8.84 2.06
C ILE A 95 -6.47 -7.34 1.98
N GLY A 96 -6.97 -6.67 0.95
CA GLY A 96 -6.82 -5.24 0.78
C GLY A 96 -7.65 -4.71 -0.37
N TYR A 97 -7.89 -3.40 -0.36
CA TYR A 97 -8.71 -2.74 -1.37
C TYR A 97 -8.29 -1.29 -1.60
N VAL A 98 -8.64 -0.80 -2.78
CA VAL A 98 -8.66 0.62 -3.14
C VAL A 98 -10.05 0.95 -3.62
N VAL A 99 -10.64 2.01 -3.08
CA VAL A 99 -11.88 2.60 -3.58
C VAL A 99 -11.52 3.90 -4.27
N CYS A 100 -12.03 4.09 -5.47
CA CYS A 100 -11.86 5.35 -6.17
C CYS A 100 -13.06 5.69 -7.05
N GLN A 101 -13.18 6.97 -7.36
CA GLN A 101 -14.23 7.50 -8.24
C GLN A 101 -13.58 8.00 -9.53
N VAL A 102 -14.10 7.55 -10.68
CA VAL A 102 -13.62 7.96 -12.00
C VAL A 102 -14.71 8.80 -12.68
N VAL A 103 -14.39 10.05 -12.94
CA VAL A 103 -15.35 11.03 -13.50
C VAL A 103 -14.70 11.89 -14.57
N HIS A 104 -15.51 12.49 -15.42
CA HIS A 104 -15.09 13.56 -16.32
C HIS A 104 -15.11 14.92 -15.58
N GLY A 105 -14.14 15.78 -15.86
CA GLY A 105 -14.09 17.11 -15.26
C GLY A 105 -15.23 18.00 -15.74
N LEU A 106 -15.91 18.69 -14.79
CA LEU A 106 -16.97 19.65 -15.14
C LEU A 106 -16.48 20.76 -16.06
N HIS A 107 -15.25 21.22 -15.84
CA HIS A 107 -14.63 22.30 -16.63
C HIS A 107 -13.67 21.78 -17.71
N SER A 108 -13.56 20.44 -17.86
CA SER A 108 -12.61 19.78 -18.77
C SER A 108 -13.23 18.50 -19.28
N ARG A 109 -14.22 18.63 -20.19
CA ARG A 109 -15.03 17.50 -20.70
C ARG A 109 -14.19 16.31 -21.16
N ASN A 110 -13.05 16.55 -21.78
CA ASN A 110 -12.20 15.50 -22.34
C ASN A 110 -11.14 14.99 -21.34
N THR A 111 -11.13 15.53 -20.11
CA THR A 111 -10.20 15.09 -19.06
C THR A 111 -10.92 14.19 -18.10
N LYS A 112 -10.46 12.95 -18.00
CA LYS A 112 -10.94 11.97 -17.03
C LYS A 112 -10.08 12.01 -15.78
N TYR A 113 -10.73 12.18 -14.64
CA TYR A 113 -10.11 12.21 -13.31
C TYR A 113 -10.40 10.94 -12.56
N CYS A 114 -9.47 10.52 -11.72
CA CYS A 114 -9.71 9.56 -10.65
C CYS A 114 -9.45 10.25 -9.31
N PHE A 115 -10.40 10.14 -8.40
CA PHE A 115 -10.26 10.55 -7.00
C PHE A 115 -10.11 9.27 -6.17
N GLY A 116 -8.93 9.08 -5.59
CA GLY A 116 -8.69 8.01 -4.62
C GLY A 116 -9.36 8.39 -3.30
N ASP A 117 -10.26 7.53 -2.86
CA ASP A 117 -11.03 7.70 -1.64
C ASP A 117 -10.42 6.88 -0.51
N LEU A 118 -10.37 5.55 -0.67
CA LEU A 118 -9.84 4.65 0.34
C LEU A 118 -8.69 3.81 -0.24
N PHE A 119 -7.69 3.57 0.60
CA PHE A 119 -6.64 2.58 0.37
C PHE A 119 -6.33 1.88 1.69
N TRP A 120 -6.54 0.57 1.71
CA TRP A 120 -6.25 -0.23 2.87
C TRP A 120 -5.70 -1.61 2.49
N LEU A 121 -4.79 -2.08 3.32
CA LEU A 121 -4.23 -3.42 3.26
C LEU A 121 -4.20 -3.96 4.69
N ALA A 122 -4.64 -5.19 4.90
CA ALA A 122 -4.65 -5.80 6.21
C ALA A 122 -3.24 -5.77 6.84
N PRO A 123 -3.11 -5.40 8.14
CA PRO A 123 -1.82 -5.18 8.81
C PRO A 123 -0.84 -6.33 8.62
N GLU A 124 -1.33 -7.56 8.70
CA GLU A 124 -0.58 -8.79 8.53
C GLU A 124 0.04 -8.96 7.14
N TRP A 125 -0.41 -8.16 6.14
CA TRP A 125 0.06 -8.18 4.75
C TRP A 125 0.87 -6.94 4.35
N ARG A 126 1.15 -6.04 5.30
CA ARG A 126 1.91 -4.79 5.08
C ARG A 126 3.42 -5.04 5.08
N ASP A 127 3.90 -5.84 4.14
CA ASP A 127 5.31 -6.23 3.97
C ASP A 127 6.18 -5.17 3.25
N GLY A 128 5.67 -3.95 3.08
CA GLY A 128 6.32 -2.84 2.37
C GLY A 128 6.26 -2.94 0.84
N LEU A 129 6.07 -4.11 0.27
CA LEU A 129 6.00 -4.31 -1.18
C LEU A 129 4.55 -4.46 -1.67
N SER A 130 3.68 -5.07 -0.88
CA SER A 130 2.28 -5.34 -1.27
C SER A 130 1.50 -4.07 -1.53
N GLY A 131 1.60 -3.05 -0.67
CA GLY A 131 0.95 -1.76 -0.88
C GLY A 131 1.46 -1.06 -2.15
N MET A 132 2.77 -1.08 -2.39
CA MET A 132 3.37 -0.51 -3.60
C MET A 132 2.92 -1.27 -4.87
N ARG A 133 2.87 -2.61 -4.81
CA ARG A 133 2.37 -3.45 -5.92
C ARG A 133 0.92 -3.12 -6.24
N MET A 134 0.09 -3.00 -5.21
CA MET A 134 -1.32 -2.66 -5.34
C MET A 134 -1.53 -1.30 -6.01
N LEU A 135 -0.88 -0.26 -5.50
CA LEU A 135 -0.99 1.10 -6.06
C LEU A 135 -0.46 1.18 -7.51
N ARG A 136 0.66 0.51 -7.82
CA ARG A 136 1.15 0.43 -9.22
C ARG A 136 0.14 -0.25 -10.14
N GLY A 137 -0.50 -1.33 -9.67
CA GLY A 137 -1.55 -2.02 -10.43
C GLY A 137 -2.72 -1.11 -10.71
N VAL A 138 -3.22 -0.40 -9.70
CA VAL A 138 -4.30 0.59 -9.84
C VAL A 138 -3.93 1.67 -10.87
N LEU A 139 -2.75 2.29 -10.73
CA LEU A 139 -2.32 3.37 -11.64
C LEU A 139 -2.20 2.89 -13.08
N LYS A 140 -1.66 1.68 -13.28
CA LYS A 140 -1.61 1.08 -14.62
C LYS A 140 -3.01 0.88 -15.18
N ALA A 141 -3.91 0.27 -14.43
CA ALA A 141 -5.27 0.00 -14.87
C ALA A 141 -6.08 1.29 -15.11
N LEU A 142 -5.91 2.33 -14.30
CA LEU A 142 -6.51 3.65 -14.52
C LEU A 142 -5.99 4.29 -15.81
N LYS A 143 -4.68 4.17 -16.10
CA LYS A 143 -4.10 4.64 -17.36
C LYS A 143 -4.71 3.90 -18.56
N ASP A 144 -4.85 2.57 -18.48
CA ASP A 144 -5.45 1.74 -19.52
C ASP A 144 -6.94 2.10 -19.76
N MET A 145 -7.63 2.61 -18.72
CA MET A 145 -9.00 3.16 -18.79
C MET A 145 -9.05 4.60 -19.35
N GLY A 146 -7.92 5.20 -19.72
CA GLY A 146 -7.85 6.57 -20.22
C GLY A 146 -8.02 7.64 -19.15
N VAL A 147 -7.71 7.35 -17.88
CA VAL A 147 -7.65 8.36 -16.83
C VAL A 147 -6.41 9.23 -17.05
N HIS A 148 -6.60 10.55 -17.02
CA HIS A 148 -5.54 11.52 -17.26
C HIS A 148 -4.90 12.02 -15.97
N ILE A 149 -5.70 12.19 -14.90
CA ILE A 149 -5.27 12.78 -13.65
C ILE A 149 -5.79 11.94 -12.51
N VAL A 150 -4.90 11.54 -11.60
CA VAL A 150 -5.25 10.89 -10.34
C VAL A 150 -4.98 11.86 -9.20
N ARG A 151 -5.98 12.08 -8.35
CA ARG A 151 -5.88 12.87 -7.11
C ARG A 151 -6.13 11.94 -5.93
N TRP A 152 -5.37 12.16 -4.87
CA TRP A 152 -5.49 11.38 -3.64
C TRP A 152 -5.32 12.29 -2.44
N GLU A 153 -6.25 12.21 -1.52
CA GLU A 153 -6.12 12.87 -0.22
C GLU A 153 -5.47 11.91 0.77
N THR A 154 -4.54 12.40 1.56
CA THR A 154 -3.88 11.64 2.61
C THR A 154 -4.09 12.32 3.95
N ASN A 155 -4.35 11.52 4.97
CA ASN A 155 -4.41 12.02 6.34
C ASN A 155 -3.02 11.91 6.97
N ASP A 156 -2.30 13.04 7.06
CA ASP A 156 -0.94 13.08 7.60
C ASP A 156 -0.91 12.97 9.14
N THR A 157 -2.07 13.04 9.81
CA THR A 157 -2.15 12.86 11.26
C THR A 157 -2.17 11.39 11.68
N PHE A 158 -2.41 10.49 10.73
CA PHE A 158 -2.51 9.05 10.98
C PHE A 158 -1.18 8.34 10.68
N GLU A 159 -0.59 7.70 11.70
CA GLU A 159 0.70 6.97 11.62
C GLU A 159 1.78 7.72 10.80
N PRO A 160 2.20 8.92 11.21
CA PRO A 160 3.23 9.65 10.49
C PRO A 160 4.55 8.87 10.53
N ASP A 161 5.31 8.95 9.43
CA ASP A 161 6.69 8.49 9.42
C ASP A 161 7.61 9.46 10.21
N ALA A 162 8.91 9.17 10.26
CA ALA A 162 9.89 10.02 10.93
C ALA A 162 9.95 11.47 10.38
N THR A 163 9.34 11.75 9.23
CA THR A 163 9.25 13.09 8.61
C THR A 163 7.90 13.77 8.87
N GLY A 164 7.00 13.15 9.65
CA GLY A 164 5.65 13.66 9.94
C GLY A 164 4.64 13.44 8.81
N ARG A 165 4.97 12.59 7.81
CA ARG A 165 4.07 12.26 6.70
C ARG A 165 3.43 10.90 6.92
N SER A 166 2.19 10.74 6.46
CA SER A 166 1.55 9.42 6.46
C SER A 166 2.31 8.42 5.58
N ARG A 167 2.29 7.14 5.95
CA ARG A 167 2.89 6.07 5.14
C ARG A 167 2.32 6.02 3.73
N VAL A 168 1.04 6.34 3.58
CA VAL A 168 0.37 6.42 2.26
C VAL A 168 0.95 7.56 1.43
N ALA A 169 1.13 8.76 2.01
CA ALA A 169 1.75 9.89 1.34
C ALA A 169 3.18 9.56 0.85
N ALA A 170 3.96 8.84 1.68
CA ALA A 170 5.30 8.37 1.30
C ALA A 170 5.26 7.39 0.12
N LEU A 171 4.30 6.46 0.09
CA LEU A 171 4.10 5.52 -1.03
C LEU A 171 3.70 6.27 -2.31
N LEU A 172 2.74 7.19 -2.23
CA LEU A 172 2.28 7.99 -3.37
C LEU A 172 3.41 8.87 -3.93
N SER A 173 4.23 9.49 -3.08
CA SER A 173 5.39 10.26 -3.51
C SER A 173 6.40 9.42 -4.31
N ARG A 174 6.65 8.17 -3.90
CA ARG A 174 7.51 7.22 -4.64
C ARG A 174 6.91 6.81 -5.99
N LEU A 175 5.60 6.98 -6.17
CA LEU A 175 4.89 6.74 -7.43
C LEU A 175 4.75 8.00 -8.28
N GLY A 176 5.39 9.11 -7.90
CA GLY A 176 5.43 10.35 -8.65
C GLY A 176 4.30 11.33 -8.35
N PHE A 177 3.49 11.08 -7.34
CA PHE A 177 2.52 12.06 -6.88
C PHE A 177 3.22 13.29 -6.29
N LYS A 178 2.67 14.46 -6.56
CA LYS A 178 3.15 15.74 -6.04
C LYS A 178 2.05 16.45 -5.28
N PRO A 179 2.33 17.13 -4.18
CA PRO A 179 1.36 17.99 -3.51
C PRO A 179 0.84 19.06 -4.46
N ILE A 180 -0.49 19.28 -4.50
CA ILE A 180 -1.15 20.26 -5.37
C ILE A 180 -1.94 21.30 -4.58
N GLY A 181 -2.09 21.14 -3.28
CA GLY A 181 -2.86 22.04 -2.44
C GLY A 181 -2.98 21.54 -1.00
N THR A 182 -3.74 22.28 -0.22
CA THR A 182 -4.10 21.95 1.17
C THR A 182 -5.60 21.75 1.24
N VAL A 183 -6.06 20.72 1.94
CA VAL A 183 -7.47 20.49 2.27
C VAL A 183 -7.76 21.15 3.62
N LEU A 184 -8.83 21.94 3.69
CA LEU A 184 -9.31 22.55 4.92
C LEU A 184 -10.68 21.97 5.25
N GLN A 185 -10.90 21.63 6.52
CA GLN A 185 -12.16 21.09 7.00
C GLN A 185 -12.75 22.01 8.08
N LYS A 186 -14.07 22.18 8.05
CA LYS A 186 -14.86 22.77 9.12
C LYS A 186 -16.09 21.92 9.36
N VAL A 187 -16.29 21.47 10.58
CA VAL A 187 -17.53 20.80 10.99
C VAL A 187 -18.58 21.88 11.26
N LEU A 188 -19.75 21.74 10.63
CA LEU A 188 -20.90 22.59 10.88
C LEU A 188 -21.85 21.85 11.83
N THR A 189 -22.02 22.37 13.04
CA THR A 189 -23.03 21.86 13.99
C THR A 189 -24.36 22.52 13.64
N HIS A 190 -25.40 21.72 13.49
CA HIS A 190 -26.78 22.20 13.36
C HIS A 190 -27.40 22.12 14.76
N GLU A 191 -27.81 23.29 15.29
CA GLU A 191 -28.63 23.41 16.51
C GLU A 191 -30.08 23.02 16.20
#